data_9d4b20ca573e65ea85762b10e7d6a66f
#
_entry.id   9d4b20ca573e65ea85762b10e7d6a66f
#
_cell.length_a   1.000
_cell.length_b   1.000
_cell.length_c   1.000
_cell.angle_alpha   90.00
_cell.angle_beta   90.00
_cell.angle_gamma   90.00
#
_symmetry.space_group_name_H-M   'P 1'
#
loop_
_entity.id
_entity.type
_entity.pdbx_description
1 polymer ?
#
loop_
_entity_poly.entity_id
_entity_poly.type
_entity_poly.pdbx_seq_one_letter_code
_entity_poly.pdbx_strand_id
1 'polypeptide(L)'
;MKGLVVKNTGSWYVVKLEDGSMANCKIKGNFRLKGIRTTNPVAVGDEVVVEVKDGASYIVSIETRRNYIIRRASNLSKESQILAANIDQALLIVTLKEPITNTTFIDRFLATAEAYNVPAVIVINKVDLLADEDEKEYLEAVKMLYETIGYKVVKMNALSGEGLDELRAVLVGKTTLLSGNSGVGKSSIINLVLPGLNLKT
;
A
#
# COMPACT_ATOMS: atom_id res chain seq x y z
N MET A 1 -17.51 -17.42 10.96
CA MET A 1 -17.94 -16.18 10.26
C MET A 1 -16.80 -15.76 9.34
N LYS A 2 -17.09 -15.30 8.13
CA LYS A 2 -16.07 -14.74 7.24
C LYS A 2 -15.89 -13.24 7.49
N GLY A 3 -14.71 -12.71 7.17
CA GLY A 3 -14.43 -11.28 7.30
C GLY A 3 -13.14 -10.88 6.64
N LEU A 4 -12.96 -9.56 6.51
CA LEU A 4 -11.79 -8.92 5.90
C LEU A 4 -10.92 -8.29 6.98
N VAL A 5 -9.63 -8.56 6.98
CA VAL A 5 -8.66 -7.93 7.89
C VAL A 5 -8.45 -6.48 7.45
N VAL A 6 -8.85 -5.53 8.30
CA VAL A 6 -8.74 -4.09 8.02
C VAL A 6 -7.65 -3.39 8.84
N LYS A 7 -7.13 -4.02 9.90
CA LYS A 7 -6.03 -3.49 10.70
C LYS A 7 -5.22 -4.62 11.32
N ASN A 8 -3.90 -4.42 11.37
CA ASN A 8 -2.94 -5.31 12.02
C ASN A 8 -2.04 -4.48 12.95
N THR A 9 -1.96 -4.85 14.22
CA THR A 9 -1.10 -4.21 15.24
C THR A 9 -0.02 -5.17 15.76
N GLY A 10 0.29 -6.23 15.02
CA GLY A 10 1.24 -7.27 15.39
C GLY A 10 0.59 -8.42 16.16
N SER A 11 -0.02 -8.15 17.29
CA SER A 11 -0.65 -9.19 18.14
C SER A 11 -2.18 -9.27 17.98
N TRP A 12 -2.80 -8.22 17.44
CA TRP A 12 -4.23 -8.09 17.27
C TRP A 12 -4.59 -7.68 15.85
N TYR A 13 -5.72 -8.19 15.39
CA TYR A 13 -6.27 -7.91 14.06
C TYR A 13 -7.69 -7.39 14.23
N VAL A 14 -8.01 -6.30 13.54
CA VAL A 14 -9.40 -5.87 13.39
C VAL A 14 -9.93 -6.46 12.10
N VAL A 15 -11.01 -7.22 12.22
CA VAL A 15 -11.68 -7.89 11.10
C VAL A 15 -13.06 -7.28 10.93
N LYS A 16 -13.36 -6.82 9.72
CA LYS A 16 -14.71 -6.42 9.32
C LYS A 16 -15.46 -7.69 8.89
N LEU A 17 -16.48 -8.07 9.63
CA LEU A 17 -17.31 -9.25 9.35
C LEU A 17 -18.32 -8.99 8.22
N GLU A 18 -18.91 -10.06 7.67
CA GLU A 18 -19.91 -9.98 6.59
C GLU A 18 -21.15 -9.15 6.95
N ASP A 19 -21.53 -9.12 8.23
CA ASP A 19 -22.62 -8.28 8.75
C ASP A 19 -22.25 -6.81 8.92
N GLY A 20 -21.00 -6.42 8.56
CA GLY A 20 -20.45 -5.07 8.69
C GLY A 20 -19.89 -4.75 10.07
N SER A 21 -20.03 -5.61 11.06
CA SER A 21 -19.47 -5.41 12.41
C SER A 21 -17.96 -5.57 12.44
N MET A 22 -17.29 -4.97 13.44
CA MET A 22 -15.86 -5.06 13.64
C MET A 22 -15.53 -5.97 14.81
N ALA A 23 -14.68 -6.97 14.57
CA ALA A 23 -14.19 -7.89 15.59
C ALA A 23 -12.70 -7.72 15.84
N ASN A 24 -12.31 -7.63 17.12
CA ASN A 24 -10.91 -7.68 17.52
C ASN A 24 -10.50 -9.16 17.69
N CYS A 25 -9.62 -9.63 16.82
CA CYS A 25 -9.25 -11.03 16.74
C CYS A 25 -7.79 -11.26 17.11
N LYS A 26 -7.51 -12.43 17.68
CA LYS A 26 -6.17 -13.02 17.77
C LYS A 26 -6.02 -14.16 16.77
N ILE A 27 -4.78 -14.56 16.49
CA ILE A 27 -4.53 -15.79 15.75
C ILE A 27 -4.58 -16.98 16.71
N LYS A 28 -5.22 -18.08 16.32
CA LYS A 28 -5.22 -19.34 17.10
C LYS A 28 -3.80 -19.94 17.08
N GLY A 29 -3.26 -20.31 18.24
CA GLY A 29 -1.84 -20.60 18.51
C GLY A 29 -1.09 -21.59 17.61
N ASN A 30 -1.74 -22.38 16.75
CA ASN A 30 -1.12 -23.33 15.82
C ASN A 30 -1.22 -22.90 14.34
N PHE A 31 -1.51 -21.63 14.09
CA PHE A 31 -1.70 -21.11 12.75
C PHE A 31 -0.36 -20.93 12.05
N ARG A 32 0.03 -21.89 11.20
CA ARG A 32 1.22 -21.80 10.33
C ARG A 32 0.77 -21.87 8.88
N LEU A 33 0.99 -20.80 8.13
CA LEU A 33 0.88 -20.86 6.66
C LEU A 33 1.99 -21.78 6.11
N LYS A 34 1.60 -22.87 5.44
CA LYS A 34 2.56 -23.75 4.77
C LYS A 34 3.32 -22.93 3.71
N GLY A 35 4.62 -22.84 3.84
CA GLY A 35 5.52 -22.28 2.81
C GLY A 35 5.89 -20.79 2.96
N ILE A 36 5.31 -20.02 3.85
CA ILE A 36 5.66 -18.61 4.05
C ILE A 36 6.28 -18.43 5.44
N ARG A 37 7.59 -18.13 5.49
CA ARG A 37 8.28 -17.71 6.72
C ARG A 37 8.08 -16.21 6.92
N THR A 38 7.02 -15.83 7.61
CA THR A 38 6.73 -14.44 7.97
C THR A 38 6.53 -14.30 9.47
N THR A 39 6.91 -13.16 10.01
CA THR A 39 6.69 -12.82 11.43
C THR A 39 5.19 -12.76 11.74
N ASN A 40 4.36 -12.30 10.79
CA ASN A 40 2.92 -12.23 10.87
C ASN A 40 2.29 -12.92 9.66
N PRO A 41 1.62 -14.06 9.86
CA PRO A 41 1.01 -14.81 8.76
C PRO A 41 -0.23 -14.11 8.18
N VAL A 42 -0.90 -13.24 8.94
CA VAL A 42 -2.11 -12.49 8.55
C VAL A 42 -1.74 -11.06 8.20
N ALA A 43 -2.21 -10.57 7.07
CA ALA A 43 -1.99 -9.21 6.59
C ALA A 43 -3.31 -8.45 6.42
N VAL A 44 -3.23 -7.12 6.33
CA VAL A 44 -4.38 -6.30 5.93
C VAL A 44 -4.78 -6.67 4.49
N GLY A 45 -6.08 -6.83 4.26
CA GLY A 45 -6.63 -7.31 2.99
C GLY A 45 -6.85 -8.82 2.92
N ASP A 46 -6.43 -9.60 3.93
CA ASP A 46 -6.76 -11.03 3.98
C ASP A 46 -8.25 -11.25 4.25
N GLU A 47 -8.84 -12.16 3.48
CA GLU A 47 -10.12 -12.75 3.80
C GLU A 47 -9.89 -13.92 4.77
N VAL A 48 -10.59 -13.91 5.90
CA VAL A 48 -10.35 -14.81 7.02
C VAL A 48 -11.64 -15.43 7.54
N VAL A 49 -11.50 -16.60 8.18
CA VAL A 49 -12.57 -17.21 8.98
C VAL A 49 -12.31 -16.90 10.44
N VAL A 50 -13.33 -16.38 11.11
CA VAL A 50 -13.32 -16.02 12.54
C VAL A 50 -14.23 -16.96 13.32
N GLU A 51 -13.72 -17.50 14.42
CA GLU A 51 -14.48 -18.25 15.43
C GLU A 51 -14.50 -17.48 16.75
N VAL A 52 -15.65 -17.51 17.43
CA VAL A 52 -15.78 -16.98 18.78
C VAL A 52 -15.69 -18.15 19.76
N LYS A 53 -14.78 -18.07 20.71
CA LYS A 53 -14.60 -19.05 21.77
C LYS A 53 -14.35 -18.34 23.09
N ASP A 54 -15.09 -18.73 24.14
CA ASP A 54 -14.96 -18.17 25.50
C ASP A 54 -15.03 -16.63 25.53
N GLY A 55 -15.89 -16.02 24.67
CA GLY A 55 -16.06 -14.58 24.57
C GLY A 55 -14.96 -13.85 23.79
N ALA A 56 -13.98 -14.55 23.24
CA ALA A 56 -12.91 -13.98 22.42
C ALA A 56 -12.98 -14.44 20.95
N SER A 57 -12.59 -13.56 20.02
CA SER A 57 -12.60 -13.85 18.59
C SER A 57 -11.22 -14.28 18.12
N TYR A 58 -11.18 -15.35 17.31
CA TYR A 58 -9.94 -15.93 16.79
C TYR A 58 -10.01 -16.11 15.29
N ILE A 59 -8.95 -15.71 14.58
CA ILE A 59 -8.73 -16.08 13.19
C ILE A 59 -8.26 -17.55 13.18
N VAL A 60 -9.01 -18.40 12.48
CA VAL A 60 -8.76 -19.84 12.39
C VAL A 60 -8.27 -20.28 11.02
N SER A 61 -8.57 -19.52 9.97
CA SER A 61 -8.03 -19.74 8.62
C SER A 61 -7.94 -18.45 7.82
N ILE A 62 -7.07 -18.45 6.81
CA ILE A 62 -6.99 -17.43 5.76
C ILE A 62 -7.42 -18.07 4.46
N GLU A 63 -8.29 -17.41 3.70
CA GLU A 63 -8.66 -17.81 2.36
C GLU A 63 -7.47 -17.65 1.38
N THR A 64 -7.55 -18.29 0.23
CA THR A 64 -6.48 -18.20 -0.78
C THR A 64 -6.32 -16.75 -1.25
N ARG A 65 -5.12 -16.24 -1.10
CA ARG A 65 -4.78 -14.89 -1.57
C ARG A 65 -4.73 -14.85 -3.09
N ARG A 66 -5.32 -13.84 -3.67
CA ARG A 66 -5.22 -13.50 -5.08
C ARG A 66 -3.81 -12.97 -5.43
N ASN A 67 -3.29 -12.11 -4.59
CA ASN A 67 -1.94 -11.57 -4.60
C ASN A 67 -1.55 -11.03 -3.21
N TYR A 68 -0.31 -10.63 -3.07
CA TYR A 68 0.18 -9.91 -1.88
C TYR A 68 1.47 -9.18 -2.23
N ILE A 69 1.89 -8.24 -1.41
CA ILE A 69 3.17 -7.54 -1.55
C ILE A 69 3.96 -7.64 -0.25
N ILE A 70 5.27 -7.86 -0.36
CA ILE A 70 6.13 -7.99 0.81
C ILE A 70 7.12 -6.81 0.91
N ARG A 71 7.55 -6.59 2.14
CA ARG A 71 8.75 -5.82 2.45
C ARG A 71 9.79 -6.76 3.04
N ARG A 72 10.96 -6.83 2.44
CA ARG A 72 12.10 -7.54 3.04
C ARG A 72 12.59 -6.73 4.23
N ALA A 73 12.88 -7.40 5.34
CA ALA A 73 13.57 -6.77 6.46
C ALA A 73 14.97 -6.34 6.02
N SER A 74 15.37 -5.13 6.40
CA SER A 74 16.71 -4.58 6.10
C SER A 74 17.82 -5.26 6.88
N ASN A 75 17.50 -6.02 7.92
CA ASN A 75 18.44 -6.76 8.76
C ASN A 75 18.50 -8.22 8.32
N LEU A 76 19.61 -8.90 8.64
CA LEU A 76 19.96 -10.31 8.36
C LEU A 76 18.88 -11.37 8.70
N SER A 77 17.71 -10.98 9.22
CA SER A 77 16.57 -11.87 9.39
C SER A 77 16.02 -12.26 8.02
N LYS A 78 15.98 -13.57 7.74
CA LYS A 78 15.39 -14.17 6.52
C LYS A 78 13.85 -14.00 6.47
N GLU A 79 13.27 -13.18 7.32
CA GLU A 79 11.82 -13.00 7.45
C GLU A 79 11.37 -11.80 6.63
N SER A 80 10.38 -12.01 5.79
CA SER A 80 9.68 -10.97 5.06
C SER A 80 8.37 -10.61 5.76
N GLN A 81 7.98 -9.34 5.69
CA GLN A 81 6.70 -8.87 6.17
C GLN A 81 5.73 -8.69 5.01
N ILE A 82 4.56 -9.31 5.06
CA ILE A 82 3.49 -9.02 4.10
C ILE A 82 2.90 -7.67 4.47
N LEU A 83 2.94 -6.74 3.54
CA LEU A 83 2.41 -5.37 3.72
C LEU A 83 0.90 -5.35 3.53
N ALA A 84 0.41 -5.97 2.45
CA ALA A 84 -1.00 -6.09 2.13
C ALA A 84 -1.25 -7.32 1.25
N ALA A 85 -2.49 -7.81 1.26
CA ALA A 85 -2.96 -8.91 0.44
C ALA A 85 -4.24 -8.52 -0.31
N ASN A 86 -4.55 -9.24 -1.39
CA ASN A 86 -5.79 -9.08 -2.18
C ASN A 86 -6.01 -7.65 -2.68
N ILE A 87 -4.93 -6.97 -3.08
CA ILE A 87 -4.95 -5.59 -3.59
C ILE A 87 -5.11 -5.56 -5.11
N ASP A 88 -5.77 -4.52 -5.62
CA ASP A 88 -5.97 -4.33 -7.06
C ASP A 88 -4.80 -3.59 -7.69
N GLN A 89 -4.13 -2.73 -6.91
CA GLN A 89 -2.96 -1.97 -7.34
C GLN A 89 -2.13 -1.45 -6.16
N ALA A 90 -0.87 -1.11 -6.45
CA ALA A 90 0.01 -0.35 -5.55
C ALA A 90 0.26 1.05 -6.11
N LEU A 91 0.09 2.07 -5.28
CA LEU A 91 0.38 3.46 -5.61
C LEU A 91 1.69 3.85 -4.96
N LEU A 92 2.74 4.04 -5.77
CA LEU A 92 4.04 4.51 -5.30
C LEU A 92 4.10 6.03 -5.39
N ILE A 93 4.07 6.69 -4.23
CA ILE A 93 4.20 8.15 -4.15
C ILE A 93 5.67 8.50 -3.98
N VAL A 94 6.17 9.32 -4.89
CA VAL A 94 7.56 9.78 -4.95
C VAL A 94 7.62 11.30 -5.07
N THR A 95 8.78 11.86 -4.80
CA THR A 95 9.10 13.27 -5.02
C THR A 95 10.49 13.37 -5.64
N LEU A 96 10.67 14.31 -6.55
CA LEU A 96 11.96 14.59 -7.18
C LEU A 96 12.77 15.63 -6.39
N LYS A 97 12.10 16.32 -5.44
CA LYS A 97 12.69 17.29 -4.52
C LYS A 97 11.99 17.19 -3.16
N GLU A 98 12.71 17.29 -2.09
CA GLU A 98 12.26 17.38 -0.68
C GLU A 98 11.18 16.39 -0.21
N PRO A 99 11.54 15.10 -0.04
CA PRO A 99 12.84 14.46 -0.22
C PRO A 99 13.05 13.96 -1.66
N ILE A 100 14.30 13.83 -2.07
CA ILE A 100 14.61 13.20 -3.37
C ILE A 100 14.36 11.70 -3.28
N THR A 101 13.53 11.18 -4.18
CA THR A 101 13.38 9.75 -4.41
C THR A 101 14.19 9.34 -5.62
N ASN A 102 15.22 8.52 -5.43
CA ASN A 102 16.05 8.05 -6.54
C ASN A 102 15.34 6.95 -7.37
N THR A 103 15.69 6.85 -8.64
CA THR A 103 15.12 5.86 -9.57
C THR A 103 15.34 4.42 -9.09
N THR A 104 16.48 4.12 -8.47
CA THR A 104 16.75 2.79 -7.90
C THR A 104 15.69 2.35 -6.89
N PHE A 105 15.14 3.27 -6.10
CA PHE A 105 14.05 2.94 -5.17
C PHE A 105 12.75 2.65 -5.94
N ILE A 106 12.45 3.45 -6.96
CA ILE A 106 11.27 3.26 -7.82
C ILE A 106 11.37 1.90 -8.51
N ASP A 107 12.49 1.62 -9.17
CA ASP A 107 12.71 0.37 -9.92
C ASP A 107 12.58 -0.88 -9.03
N ARG A 108 13.16 -0.84 -7.82
CA ARG A 108 13.04 -1.95 -6.86
C ARG A 108 11.61 -2.16 -6.39
N PHE A 109 10.85 -1.10 -6.22
CA PHE A 109 9.44 -1.20 -5.86
C PHE A 109 8.64 -1.82 -6.99
N LEU A 110 8.82 -1.32 -8.22
CA LEU A 110 8.15 -1.82 -9.42
C LEU A 110 8.48 -3.29 -9.68
N ALA A 111 9.76 -3.68 -9.62
CA ALA A 111 10.19 -5.08 -9.74
C ALA A 111 9.55 -5.98 -8.66
N THR A 112 9.37 -5.46 -7.44
CA THR A 112 8.67 -6.20 -6.39
C THR A 112 7.19 -6.34 -6.72
N ALA A 113 6.52 -5.28 -7.17
CA ALA A 113 5.12 -5.30 -7.54
C ALA A 113 4.85 -6.32 -8.68
N GLU A 114 5.69 -6.31 -9.72
CA GLU A 114 5.65 -7.30 -10.80
C GLU A 114 5.82 -8.73 -10.30
N ALA A 115 6.81 -8.99 -9.46
CA ALA A 115 7.09 -10.32 -8.91
C ALA A 115 5.92 -10.90 -8.12
N TYR A 116 5.02 -10.06 -7.61
CA TYR A 116 3.83 -10.45 -6.85
C TYR A 116 2.51 -10.21 -7.60
N ASN A 117 2.56 -9.95 -8.90
CA ASN A 117 1.39 -9.68 -9.76
C ASN A 117 0.49 -8.56 -9.21
N VAL A 118 1.11 -7.48 -8.76
CA VAL A 118 0.40 -6.28 -8.27
C VAL A 118 0.63 -5.14 -9.26
N PRO A 119 -0.38 -4.69 -10.00
CA PRO A 119 -0.27 -3.50 -10.86
C PRO A 119 0.21 -2.30 -10.07
N ALA A 120 1.15 -1.53 -10.62
CA ALA A 120 1.69 -0.36 -9.96
C ALA A 120 1.39 0.93 -10.74
N VAL A 121 1.15 2.01 -9.99
CA VAL A 121 1.00 3.37 -10.49
C VAL A 121 1.98 4.27 -9.75
N ILE A 122 2.67 5.16 -10.44
CA ILE A 122 3.59 6.13 -9.87
C ILE A 122 2.87 7.47 -9.73
N VAL A 123 2.99 8.10 -8.56
CA VAL A 123 2.54 9.48 -8.34
C VAL A 123 3.74 10.33 -8.00
N ILE A 124 4.10 11.26 -8.88
CA ILE A 124 5.14 12.25 -8.63
C ILE A 124 4.48 13.45 -7.97
N ASN A 125 4.65 13.56 -6.64
CA ASN A 125 4.07 14.63 -5.84
C ASN A 125 5.05 15.78 -5.63
N LYS A 126 4.52 16.94 -5.18
CA LYS A 126 5.26 18.18 -4.95
C LYS A 126 5.92 18.74 -6.22
N VAL A 127 5.20 18.65 -7.34
CA VAL A 127 5.71 19.19 -8.61
C VAL A 127 5.89 20.72 -8.58
N ASP A 128 5.22 21.40 -7.65
CA ASP A 128 5.37 22.83 -7.36
C ASP A 128 6.75 23.23 -6.85
N LEU A 129 7.52 22.31 -6.30
CA LEU A 129 8.89 22.56 -5.86
C LEU A 129 9.91 22.60 -7.00
N LEU A 130 9.52 22.17 -8.20
CA LEU A 130 10.37 22.12 -9.39
C LEU A 130 10.23 23.47 -10.14
N ALA A 131 11.08 24.42 -9.80
CA ALA A 131 10.92 25.81 -10.22
C ALA A 131 11.65 26.16 -11.51
N ASP A 132 12.85 25.60 -11.72
CA ASP A 132 13.67 25.91 -12.90
C ASP A 132 13.38 24.95 -14.08
N GLU A 133 13.87 25.31 -15.26
CA GLU A 133 13.60 24.56 -16.49
C GLU A 133 14.27 23.19 -16.47
N ASP A 134 15.46 23.05 -15.90
CA ASP A 134 16.17 21.76 -15.81
C ASP A 134 15.41 20.78 -14.90
N GLU A 135 14.86 21.27 -13.78
CA GLU A 135 14.02 20.46 -12.88
C GLU A 135 12.72 19.98 -13.55
N LYS A 136 12.10 20.86 -14.36
CA LYS A 136 10.89 20.51 -15.12
C LYS A 136 11.19 19.52 -16.25
N GLU A 137 12.30 19.72 -16.96
CA GLU A 137 12.76 18.77 -17.97
C GLU A 137 13.06 17.39 -17.36
N TYR A 138 13.69 17.37 -16.20
CA TYR A 138 13.93 16.13 -15.45
C TYR A 138 12.62 15.43 -15.03
N LEU A 139 11.61 16.20 -14.61
CA LEU A 139 10.27 15.66 -14.31
C LEU A 139 9.65 14.97 -15.53
N GLU A 140 9.69 15.63 -16.68
CA GLU A 140 9.12 15.05 -17.91
C GLU A 140 9.94 13.83 -18.38
N ALA A 141 11.26 13.86 -18.25
CA ALA A 141 12.11 12.71 -18.56
C ALA A 141 11.81 11.50 -17.68
N VAL A 142 11.65 11.69 -16.35
CA VAL A 142 11.27 10.63 -15.42
C VAL A 142 9.88 10.08 -15.74
N LYS A 143 8.91 10.95 -16.01
CA LYS A 143 7.56 10.55 -16.41
C LYS A 143 7.60 9.71 -17.68
N MET A 144 8.25 10.22 -18.74
CA MET A 144 8.37 9.52 -20.02
C MET A 144 9.05 8.15 -19.87
N LEU A 145 10.11 8.06 -19.07
CA LEU A 145 10.83 6.81 -18.80
C LEU A 145 9.86 5.72 -18.32
N TYR A 146 9.08 6.00 -17.29
CA TYR A 146 8.20 5.00 -16.71
C TYR A 146 6.95 4.73 -17.55
N GLU A 147 6.42 5.72 -18.26
CA GLU A 147 5.31 5.53 -19.21
C GLU A 147 5.73 4.68 -20.42
N THR A 148 6.95 4.85 -20.92
CA THR A 148 7.48 4.05 -22.05
C THR A 148 7.58 2.56 -21.70
N ILE A 149 7.86 2.23 -20.46
CA ILE A 149 7.90 0.83 -19.99
C ILE A 149 6.56 0.33 -19.45
N GLY A 150 5.48 1.11 -19.62
CA GLY A 150 4.10 0.67 -19.41
C GLY A 150 3.47 1.04 -18.06
N TYR A 151 4.11 1.83 -17.21
CA TYR A 151 3.51 2.28 -15.96
C TYR A 151 2.73 3.58 -16.15
N LYS A 152 1.59 3.68 -15.49
CA LYS A 152 0.90 4.97 -15.38
C LYS A 152 1.64 5.88 -14.42
N VAL A 153 1.86 7.14 -14.83
CA VAL A 153 2.47 8.19 -14.01
C VAL A 153 1.51 9.36 -13.87
N VAL A 154 1.22 9.76 -12.64
CA VAL A 154 0.39 10.92 -12.31
C VAL A 154 1.26 12.00 -11.70
N LYS A 155 1.26 13.21 -12.26
CA LYS A 155 1.89 14.40 -11.65
C LYS A 155 0.90 15.02 -10.66
N MET A 156 1.38 15.42 -9.49
CA MET A 156 0.52 15.92 -8.43
C MET A 156 1.16 17.02 -7.59
N ASN A 157 0.34 17.97 -7.22
CA ASN A 157 0.63 18.91 -6.13
C ASN A 157 -0.46 18.75 -5.05
N ALA A 158 -0.11 18.11 -3.93
CA ALA A 158 -1.06 17.86 -2.85
C ALA A 158 -1.48 19.13 -2.08
N LEU A 159 -0.82 20.26 -2.27
CA LEU A 159 -1.21 21.54 -1.65
C LEU A 159 -2.29 22.28 -2.47
N SER A 160 -2.13 22.32 -3.79
CA SER A 160 -3.08 22.98 -4.70
C SER A 160 -4.23 22.07 -5.15
N GLY A 161 -4.02 20.75 -5.09
CA GLY A 161 -4.94 19.76 -5.66
C GLY A 161 -4.72 19.49 -7.15
N GLU A 162 -3.68 20.02 -7.77
CA GLU A 162 -3.31 19.70 -9.15
C GLU A 162 -3.08 18.18 -9.29
N GLY A 163 -3.66 17.56 -10.35
CA GLY A 163 -3.59 16.12 -10.58
C GLY A 163 -4.59 15.28 -9.77
N LEU A 164 -5.41 15.88 -8.89
CA LEU A 164 -6.33 15.14 -8.03
C LEU A 164 -7.38 14.36 -8.80
N ASP A 165 -7.94 14.91 -9.86
CA ASP A 165 -9.00 14.23 -10.64
C ASP A 165 -8.44 13.03 -11.40
N GLU A 166 -7.22 13.13 -11.93
CA GLU A 166 -6.53 12.00 -12.54
C GLU A 166 -6.23 10.91 -11.50
N LEU A 167 -5.77 11.29 -10.32
CA LEU A 167 -5.55 10.36 -9.22
C LEU A 167 -6.84 9.67 -8.78
N ARG A 168 -7.94 10.42 -8.63
CA ARG A 168 -9.26 9.85 -8.29
C ARG A 168 -9.72 8.82 -9.31
N ALA A 169 -9.57 9.11 -10.61
CA ALA A 169 -9.91 8.16 -11.67
C ALA A 169 -9.13 6.85 -11.58
N VAL A 170 -7.85 6.93 -11.14
CA VAL A 170 -7.01 5.74 -10.90
C VAL A 170 -7.49 4.92 -9.70
N LEU A 171 -8.02 5.58 -8.65
CA LEU A 171 -8.37 4.95 -7.38
C LEU A 171 -9.78 4.36 -7.33
N VAL A 172 -10.71 4.89 -8.13
CA VAL A 172 -12.14 4.50 -8.08
C VAL A 172 -12.32 2.99 -8.24
N GLY A 173 -13.05 2.40 -7.29
CA GLY A 173 -13.41 0.98 -7.31
C GLY A 173 -12.27 0.00 -7.05
N LYS A 174 -11.11 0.46 -6.57
CA LYS A 174 -9.93 -0.37 -6.38
C LYS A 174 -9.44 -0.36 -4.93
N THR A 175 -9.05 -1.53 -4.45
CA THR A 175 -8.26 -1.67 -3.22
C THR A 175 -6.81 -1.33 -3.53
N THR A 176 -6.34 -0.19 -3.01
CA THR A 176 -5.03 0.38 -3.36
C THR A 176 -4.09 0.40 -2.16
N LEU A 177 -2.91 -0.20 -2.29
CA LEU A 177 -1.81 0.00 -1.35
C LEU A 177 -1.08 1.31 -1.65
N LEU A 178 -0.98 2.20 -0.67
CA LEU A 178 -0.14 3.39 -0.78
C LEU A 178 1.24 3.12 -0.20
N SER A 179 2.28 3.41 -0.97
CA SER A 179 3.69 3.26 -0.59
C SER A 179 4.49 4.52 -0.96
N GLY A 180 5.67 4.65 -0.40
CA GLY A 180 6.59 5.77 -0.65
C GLY A 180 7.38 6.14 0.60
N ASN A 181 8.45 6.90 0.44
CA ASN A 181 9.32 7.35 1.52
C ASN A 181 8.59 8.25 2.54
N SER A 182 9.19 8.47 3.70
CA SER A 182 8.69 9.49 4.63
C SER A 182 8.81 10.88 3.99
N GLY A 183 7.84 11.76 4.21
CA GLY A 183 7.87 13.13 3.73
C GLY A 183 7.42 13.35 2.27
N VAL A 184 7.12 12.30 1.48
CA VAL A 184 6.66 12.45 0.08
C VAL A 184 5.21 12.95 -0.05
N GLY A 185 4.48 13.11 1.08
CA GLY A 185 3.12 13.65 1.08
C GLY A 185 2.00 12.62 1.04
N LYS A 186 2.24 11.36 1.45
CA LYS A 186 1.20 10.32 1.50
C LYS A 186 -0.05 10.73 2.28
N SER A 187 0.13 11.24 3.51
CA SER A 187 -1.00 11.68 4.35
C SER A 187 -1.76 12.87 3.71
N SER A 188 -1.05 13.81 3.09
CA SER A 188 -1.66 14.94 2.39
C SER A 188 -2.54 14.48 1.23
N ILE A 189 -2.04 13.55 0.42
CA ILE A 189 -2.79 12.96 -0.69
C ILE A 189 -4.02 12.21 -0.19
N ILE A 190 -3.89 11.41 0.88
CA ILE A 190 -5.03 10.69 1.46
C ILE A 190 -6.09 11.67 1.96
N ASN A 191 -5.70 12.75 2.65
CA ASN A 191 -6.62 13.76 3.14
C ASN A 191 -7.37 14.50 2.01
N LEU A 192 -6.73 14.68 0.84
CA LEU A 192 -7.38 15.25 -0.35
C LEU A 192 -8.37 14.28 -1.00
N VAL A 193 -8.01 13.01 -1.07
CA VAL A 193 -8.89 11.98 -1.67
C VAL A 193 -10.05 11.66 -0.74
N LEU A 194 -9.82 11.63 0.58
CA LEU A 194 -10.77 11.28 1.64
C LEU A 194 -10.80 12.37 2.72
N PRO A 195 -11.47 13.50 2.50
CA PRO A 195 -11.43 14.67 3.40
C PRO A 195 -11.88 14.42 4.84
N GLY A 196 -12.53 13.28 5.12
CA GLY A 196 -13.00 12.93 6.47
C GLY A 196 -11.95 12.24 7.35
N LEU A 197 -10.80 11.82 6.83
CA LEU A 197 -9.81 11.02 7.58
C LEU A 197 -8.90 11.84 8.50
N ASN A 198 -8.61 13.10 8.18
CA ASN A 198 -7.78 14.02 8.97
C ASN A 198 -6.48 13.41 9.50
N LEU A 199 -5.71 12.74 8.62
CA LEU A 199 -4.42 12.18 8.98
C LEU A 199 -3.41 13.29 9.30
N LYS A 200 -2.53 13.07 10.28
CA LYS A 200 -1.40 13.97 10.53
C LYS A 200 -0.46 13.97 9.31
N THR A 201 -0.16 15.14 8.82
CA THR A 201 0.79 15.43 7.72
C THR A 201 2.15 15.81 8.27
#